data_63432e028e824e0e3abbd8c7eb8b0d6e
#
_entry.id   63432e028e824e0e3abbd8c7eb8b0d6e
#
_cell.length_a   1.000
_cell.length_b   1.000
_cell.length_c   1.000
_cell.angle_alpha   90.00
_cell.angle_beta   90.00
_cell.angle_gamma   90.00
#
_symmetry.space_group_name_H-M   'P 1'
#
loop_
_entity.id
_entity.type
_entity.pdbx_description
1 polymer ?
#
loop_
_entity_poly.entity_id
_entity_poly.type
_entity_poly.pdbx_seq_one_letter_code
_entity_poly.pdbx_strand_id
1 'polypeptide(L)'
;MHNQSHHNYPDNSVLLVLSSLFKTMSLTLTGNELGTSTATISRALSTAREFFADELFVRSGPRMVPTARMRELLPDINDVLHRLEKLSAPTVFDPADLSRTFRIAAADNGVLAFLFPAFKRILKQAPQVKLDVIGLNGDLFEDLRNGRLDLAMFPFDPIPPECRSVVLVDEPDVLLVKKGHPLVAIYKEKGELSLSDIQAYPKVKISNVTHNFSAAVVRYHASLMAHESDGASISMPYFLAAPWMVLETEATVKILEKNGRLLARYLPLEVLPLPPSIAGHYERRVIWHENASGDPALRWFIAMLRASCQEQAQQST
;
A
#
# COMPACT_ATOMS: atom_id res chain seq x y z
N MET A 1 -21.75 -6.28 -40.06
CA MET A 1 -20.62 -5.65 -40.76
C MET A 1 -19.90 -4.76 -39.75
N HIS A 2 -18.86 -5.29 -39.06
CA HIS A 2 -18.02 -4.51 -38.14
C HIS A 2 -16.95 -3.82 -38.97
N ASN A 3 -17.08 -2.52 -39.12
CA ASN A 3 -16.07 -1.66 -39.72
C ASN A 3 -14.96 -1.46 -38.71
N GLN A 4 -13.94 -2.33 -38.70
CA GLN A 4 -12.70 -2.09 -37.98
C GLN A 4 -11.92 -1.03 -38.78
N SER A 5 -12.07 0.22 -38.40
CA SER A 5 -11.14 1.27 -38.77
C SER A 5 -9.78 0.93 -38.12
N HIS A 6 -8.93 0.16 -38.82
CA HIS A 6 -7.51 0.07 -38.49
C HIS A 6 -6.96 1.51 -38.60
N HIS A 7 -6.77 2.15 -37.46
CA HIS A 7 -5.97 3.36 -37.38
C HIS A 7 -4.53 2.94 -37.67
N ASN A 8 -4.15 3.09 -38.95
CA ASN A 8 -2.83 2.72 -39.42
C ASN A 8 -1.84 3.84 -39.03
N TYR A 9 -1.47 3.90 -37.75
CA TYR A 9 -0.42 4.81 -37.30
C TYR A 9 0.94 4.28 -37.76
N PRO A 10 1.90 5.19 -38.11
CA PRO A 10 3.26 4.76 -38.44
C PRO A 10 3.91 4.14 -37.19
N ASP A 11 4.65 3.05 -37.41
CA ASP A 11 5.43 2.40 -36.39
C ASP A 11 6.45 3.37 -35.75
N ASN A 12 6.78 3.19 -34.48
CA ASN A 12 7.81 3.99 -33.80
C ASN A 12 9.15 4.01 -34.54
N SER A 13 9.50 2.89 -35.20
CA SER A 13 10.68 2.80 -36.03
C SER A 13 10.69 3.79 -37.23
N VAL A 14 9.51 4.06 -37.79
CA VAL A 14 9.33 5.07 -38.84
C VAL A 14 9.60 6.45 -38.35
N LEU A 15 9.05 6.81 -37.15
CA LEU A 15 9.27 8.11 -36.53
C LEU A 15 10.75 8.33 -36.17
N LEU A 16 11.43 7.29 -35.67
CA LEU A 16 12.87 7.33 -35.39
C LEU A 16 13.67 7.60 -36.66
N VAL A 17 13.32 6.94 -37.78
CA VAL A 17 13.96 7.16 -39.08
C VAL A 17 13.78 8.61 -39.53
N LEU A 18 12.58 9.17 -39.44
CA LEU A 18 12.33 10.56 -39.82
C LEU A 18 13.14 11.56 -38.99
N SER A 19 13.19 11.37 -37.67
CA SER A 19 13.96 12.23 -36.76
C SER A 19 15.47 12.13 -37.05
N SER A 20 16.02 10.92 -37.19
CA SER A 20 17.45 10.72 -37.50
C SER A 20 17.81 11.21 -38.90
N LEU A 21 16.96 10.95 -39.93
CA LEU A 21 17.19 11.43 -41.28
C LEU A 21 17.17 12.97 -41.37
N PHE A 22 16.36 13.63 -40.53
CA PHE A 22 16.38 15.08 -40.47
C PHE A 22 17.71 15.64 -39.92
N LYS A 23 18.39 14.91 -39.04
CA LYS A 23 19.71 15.30 -38.51
C LYS A 23 20.84 15.00 -39.52
N THR A 24 20.80 13.81 -40.12
CA THR A 24 21.91 13.32 -40.94
C THR A 24 21.84 13.78 -42.39
N MET A 25 20.67 14.10 -42.89
CA MET A 25 20.40 14.42 -44.32
C MET A 25 20.88 13.38 -45.29
N SER A 26 21.04 12.11 -44.86
CA SER A 26 21.61 11.02 -45.62
C SER A 26 21.03 9.67 -45.20
N LEU A 27 20.49 8.91 -46.15
CA LEU A 27 19.94 7.57 -45.89
C LEU A 27 21.02 6.62 -45.34
N THR A 28 22.26 6.73 -45.85
CA THR A 28 23.38 5.89 -45.40
C THR A 28 23.79 6.21 -43.98
N LEU A 29 23.96 7.50 -43.66
CA LEU A 29 24.32 7.92 -42.30
C LEU A 29 23.20 7.59 -41.29
N THR A 30 21.94 7.76 -41.66
CA THR A 30 20.79 7.34 -40.85
C THR A 30 20.83 5.82 -40.60
N GLY A 31 21.13 5.02 -41.62
CA GLY A 31 21.25 3.56 -41.44
C GLY A 31 22.37 3.20 -40.46
N ASN A 32 23.51 3.86 -40.55
CA ASN A 32 24.62 3.67 -39.59
C ASN A 32 24.26 4.08 -38.17
N GLU A 33 23.61 5.25 -37.99
CA GLU A 33 23.18 5.74 -36.69
C GLU A 33 22.18 4.78 -36.01
N LEU A 34 21.23 4.25 -36.78
CA LEU A 34 20.18 3.35 -36.27
C LEU A 34 20.56 1.86 -36.35
N GLY A 35 21.78 1.51 -36.72
CA GLY A 35 22.26 0.12 -36.80
C GLY A 35 21.50 -0.73 -37.82
N THR A 36 21.04 -0.15 -38.94
CA THR A 36 20.22 -0.84 -39.94
C THR A 36 20.67 -0.54 -41.38
N SER A 37 20.11 -1.26 -42.37
CA SER A 37 20.48 -1.07 -43.77
C SER A 37 19.82 0.16 -44.40
N THR A 38 20.49 0.78 -45.37
CA THR A 38 19.92 1.88 -46.18
C THR A 38 18.60 1.48 -46.86
N ALA A 39 18.46 0.20 -47.25
CA ALA A 39 17.23 -0.32 -47.80
C ALA A 39 16.06 -0.31 -46.79
N THR A 40 16.34 -0.60 -45.52
CA THR A 40 15.34 -0.50 -44.42
C THR A 40 14.93 0.96 -44.20
N ILE A 41 15.88 1.89 -44.16
CA ILE A 41 15.61 3.32 -44.06
C ILE A 41 14.72 3.82 -45.20
N SER A 42 15.06 3.39 -46.44
CA SER A 42 14.27 3.75 -47.63
C SER A 42 12.84 3.23 -47.58
N ARG A 43 12.63 2.00 -47.10
CA ARG A 43 11.27 1.44 -46.88
C ARG A 43 10.50 2.22 -45.83
N ALA A 44 11.12 2.52 -44.69
CA ALA A 44 10.48 3.30 -43.62
C ALA A 44 10.06 4.71 -44.12
N LEU A 45 10.94 5.36 -44.93
CA LEU A 45 10.59 6.64 -45.55
C LEU A 45 9.43 6.50 -46.55
N SER A 46 9.37 5.39 -47.32
CA SER A 46 8.25 5.13 -48.25
C SER A 46 6.92 5.00 -47.48
N THR A 47 6.92 4.22 -46.39
CA THR A 47 5.75 4.09 -45.48
C THR A 47 5.32 5.45 -44.90
N ALA A 48 6.28 6.27 -44.47
CA ALA A 48 6.00 7.59 -43.95
C ALA A 48 5.36 8.51 -45.01
N ARG A 49 5.86 8.48 -46.25
CA ARG A 49 5.31 9.24 -47.38
C ARG A 49 3.84 8.91 -47.64
N GLU A 50 3.54 7.62 -47.66
CA GLU A 50 2.15 7.14 -47.83
C GLU A 50 1.25 7.62 -46.72
N PHE A 51 1.73 7.53 -45.45
CA PHE A 51 0.96 7.92 -44.31
C PHE A 51 0.69 9.44 -44.23
N PHE A 52 1.73 10.27 -44.43
CA PHE A 52 1.64 11.72 -44.34
C PHE A 52 1.19 12.38 -45.63
N ALA A 53 1.04 11.61 -46.74
CA ALA A 53 0.71 12.07 -48.09
C ALA A 53 1.63 13.23 -48.57
N ASP A 54 2.94 13.12 -48.24
CA ASP A 54 3.99 14.10 -48.56
C ASP A 54 5.31 13.38 -48.82
N GLU A 55 6.17 13.93 -49.68
CA GLU A 55 7.49 13.38 -49.97
C GLU A 55 8.43 13.38 -48.76
N LEU A 56 8.16 14.24 -47.75
CA LEU A 56 8.90 14.46 -46.52
C LEU A 56 10.36 14.86 -46.73
N PHE A 57 11.06 14.17 -47.59
CA PHE A 57 12.42 14.47 -48.01
C PHE A 57 12.56 14.29 -49.53
N VAL A 58 13.17 15.28 -50.17
CA VAL A 58 13.51 15.24 -51.60
C VAL A 58 15.02 15.17 -51.79
N ARG A 59 15.48 14.56 -52.90
CA ARG A 59 16.91 14.52 -53.25
C ARG A 59 17.36 15.84 -53.83
N SER A 60 18.46 16.38 -53.28
CA SER A 60 19.15 17.54 -53.83
C SER A 60 20.66 17.20 -53.90
N GLY A 61 21.09 16.72 -55.09
CA GLY A 61 22.42 16.15 -55.27
C GLY A 61 22.65 14.92 -54.38
N PRO A 62 23.73 14.86 -53.58
CA PRO A 62 24.04 13.74 -52.68
C PRO A 62 23.25 13.76 -51.37
N ARG A 63 22.47 14.82 -51.07
CA ARG A 63 21.79 15.00 -49.81
C ARG A 63 20.26 14.88 -49.95
N MET A 64 19.65 14.52 -48.82
CA MET A 64 18.21 14.60 -48.64
C MET A 64 17.85 15.97 -48.02
N VAL A 65 16.83 16.61 -48.52
CA VAL A 65 16.34 17.93 -48.04
C VAL A 65 14.91 17.77 -47.57
N PRO A 66 14.57 18.20 -46.35
CA PRO A 66 13.22 18.08 -45.83
C PRO A 66 12.25 19.07 -46.49
N THR A 67 11.02 18.58 -46.74
CA THR A 67 9.90 19.42 -47.22
C THR A 67 9.45 20.38 -46.12
N ALA A 68 8.60 21.36 -46.49
CA ALA A 68 7.96 22.21 -45.48
C ALA A 68 7.14 21.38 -44.49
N ARG A 69 6.41 20.38 -44.99
CA ARG A 69 5.62 19.47 -44.15
C ARG A 69 6.46 18.67 -43.15
N MET A 70 7.63 18.18 -43.54
CA MET A 70 8.53 17.48 -42.62
C MET A 70 9.04 18.41 -41.50
N ARG A 71 9.32 19.67 -41.80
CA ARG A 71 9.74 20.66 -40.77
C ARG A 71 8.63 20.95 -39.77
N GLU A 72 7.39 21.02 -40.23
CA GLU A 72 6.22 21.19 -39.36
C GLU A 72 5.99 19.97 -38.45
N LEU A 73 6.16 18.76 -38.98
CA LEU A 73 5.93 17.51 -38.24
C LEU A 73 7.05 17.19 -37.22
N LEU A 74 8.27 17.68 -37.45
CA LEU A 74 9.44 17.31 -36.63
C LEU A 74 9.28 17.55 -35.13
N PRO A 75 8.75 18.70 -34.66
CA PRO A 75 8.51 18.91 -33.23
C PRO A 75 7.60 17.86 -32.60
N ASP A 76 6.49 17.55 -33.27
CA ASP A 76 5.52 16.57 -32.79
C ASP A 76 6.08 15.16 -32.79
N ILE A 77 6.83 14.80 -33.82
CA ILE A 77 7.55 13.50 -33.90
C ILE A 77 8.52 13.36 -32.72
N ASN A 78 9.32 14.38 -32.44
CA ASN A 78 10.30 14.36 -31.36
C ASN A 78 9.60 14.31 -29.98
N ASP A 79 8.46 14.99 -29.80
CA ASP A 79 7.69 14.92 -28.57
C ASP A 79 7.13 13.50 -28.31
N VAL A 80 6.60 12.86 -29.35
CA VAL A 80 6.14 11.46 -29.26
C VAL A 80 7.30 10.53 -28.88
N LEU A 81 8.45 10.64 -29.56
CA LEU A 81 9.62 9.82 -29.28
C LEU A 81 10.13 10.04 -27.87
N HIS A 82 10.18 11.27 -27.38
CA HIS A 82 10.59 11.59 -26.02
C HIS A 82 9.61 11.00 -24.98
N ARG A 83 8.31 11.01 -25.24
CA ARG A 83 7.32 10.36 -24.37
C ARG A 83 7.51 8.85 -24.33
N LEU A 84 7.84 8.22 -25.45
CA LEU A 84 8.15 6.78 -25.52
C LEU A 84 9.43 6.44 -24.76
N GLU A 85 10.48 7.27 -24.88
CA GLU A 85 11.71 7.12 -24.11
C GLU A 85 11.44 7.19 -22.59
N LYS A 86 10.60 8.12 -22.16
CA LYS A 86 10.18 8.22 -20.74
C LYS A 86 9.45 6.99 -20.24
N LEU A 87 8.62 6.36 -21.08
CA LEU A 87 7.94 5.11 -20.72
C LEU A 87 8.89 3.92 -20.60
N SER A 88 9.99 3.94 -21.36
CA SER A 88 11.00 2.87 -21.40
C SER A 88 12.11 3.05 -20.38
N ALA A 89 12.31 4.26 -19.89
CA ALA A 89 13.34 4.56 -18.90
C ALA A 89 13.01 3.86 -17.57
N PRO A 90 13.96 3.15 -16.94
CA PRO A 90 13.76 2.67 -15.59
C PRO A 90 13.53 3.88 -14.68
N THR A 91 12.33 4.00 -14.15
CA THR A 91 12.02 5.04 -13.16
C THR A 91 12.82 4.75 -11.90
N VAL A 92 13.83 5.56 -11.61
CA VAL A 92 14.46 5.57 -10.29
C VAL A 92 13.38 6.07 -9.33
N PHE A 93 12.95 5.19 -8.44
CA PHE A 93 11.94 5.53 -7.45
C PHE A 93 12.54 6.54 -6.43
N ASP A 94 11.95 7.74 -6.38
CA ASP A 94 12.23 8.72 -5.34
C ASP A 94 10.94 9.01 -4.56
N PRO A 95 10.90 8.77 -3.25
CA PRO A 95 9.75 9.10 -2.42
C PRO A 95 9.36 10.58 -2.49
N ALA A 96 10.30 11.49 -2.71
CA ALA A 96 10.04 12.93 -2.77
C ALA A 96 9.10 13.32 -3.93
N ASP A 97 9.19 12.60 -5.03
CA ASP A 97 8.36 12.82 -6.24
C ASP A 97 7.07 12.02 -6.22
N LEU A 98 6.86 11.19 -5.19
CA LEU A 98 5.73 10.29 -5.13
C LEU A 98 4.41 11.03 -4.86
N SER A 99 3.56 11.13 -5.88
CA SER A 99 2.19 11.64 -5.79
C SER A 99 1.19 10.50 -5.99
N ARG A 100 0.78 9.87 -4.87
CA ARG A 100 -0.10 8.70 -4.86
C ARG A 100 -0.98 8.69 -3.63
N THR A 101 -2.17 8.12 -3.74
CA THR A 101 -2.99 7.74 -2.60
C THR A 101 -2.77 6.27 -2.28
N PHE A 102 -2.27 5.96 -1.08
CA PHE A 102 -2.28 4.59 -0.55
C PHE A 102 -3.62 4.31 0.11
N ARG A 103 -4.31 3.27 -0.38
CA ARG A 103 -5.57 2.78 0.18
C ARG A 103 -5.28 1.61 1.09
N ILE A 104 -5.62 1.77 2.37
CA ILE A 104 -5.21 0.89 3.45
C ILE A 104 -6.43 0.39 4.18
N ALA A 105 -6.61 -0.93 4.28
CA ALA A 105 -7.62 -1.47 5.19
C ALA A 105 -7.01 -1.74 6.56
N ALA A 106 -7.60 -1.19 7.62
CA ALA A 106 -7.13 -1.36 8.98
C ALA A 106 -8.26 -1.16 10.01
N ALA A 107 -8.15 -1.84 11.16
CA ALA A 107 -8.87 -1.42 12.34
C ALA A 107 -8.19 -0.18 12.96
N ASP A 108 -8.94 0.63 13.69
CA ASP A 108 -8.45 1.84 14.36
C ASP A 108 -7.26 1.56 15.30
N ASN A 109 -7.26 0.40 15.94
CA ASN A 109 -6.15 -0.10 16.74
C ASN A 109 -4.85 -0.26 15.92
N GLY A 110 -4.93 -0.78 14.71
CA GLY A 110 -3.80 -0.91 13.79
C GLY A 110 -3.30 0.44 13.28
N VAL A 111 -4.22 1.37 13.02
CA VAL A 111 -3.86 2.75 12.64
C VAL A 111 -3.04 3.41 13.74
N LEU A 112 -3.50 3.32 15.00
CA LEU A 112 -2.80 3.92 16.14
C LEU A 112 -1.44 3.26 16.38
N ALA A 113 -1.37 1.94 16.28
CA ALA A 113 -0.15 1.19 16.58
C ALA A 113 0.94 1.33 15.51
N PHE A 114 0.57 1.38 14.23
CA PHE A 114 1.52 1.21 13.13
C PHE A 114 1.58 2.39 12.16
N LEU A 115 0.42 2.91 11.76
CA LEU A 115 0.37 3.98 10.77
C LEU A 115 0.71 5.34 11.40
N PHE A 116 0.14 5.64 12.56
CA PHE A 116 0.37 6.90 13.25
C PHE A 116 1.85 7.17 13.55
N PRO A 117 2.65 6.22 14.08
CA PRO A 117 4.08 6.42 14.31
C PRO A 117 4.87 6.64 13.01
N ALA A 118 4.48 5.96 11.92
CA ALA A 118 5.14 6.09 10.63
C ALA A 118 4.79 7.38 9.89
N PHE A 119 3.63 7.97 10.19
CA PHE A 119 3.02 9.05 9.42
C PHE A 119 3.93 10.27 9.27
N LYS A 120 4.56 10.71 10.36
CA LYS A 120 5.48 11.86 10.33
C LYS A 120 6.67 11.62 9.40
N ARG A 121 7.21 10.40 9.38
CA ARG A 121 8.33 10.00 8.52
C ARG A 121 7.89 9.91 7.06
N ILE A 122 6.72 9.31 6.81
CA ILE A 122 6.14 9.21 5.47
C ILE A 122 5.96 10.60 4.87
N LEU A 123 5.30 11.52 5.58
CA LEU A 123 5.08 12.88 5.10
C LEU A 123 6.37 13.69 4.90
N LYS A 124 7.41 13.43 5.71
CA LYS A 124 8.71 14.10 5.53
C LYS A 124 9.42 13.65 4.25
N GLN A 125 9.31 12.37 3.88
CA GLN A 125 9.99 11.83 2.70
C GLN A 125 9.14 11.95 1.43
N ALA A 126 7.83 11.89 1.56
CA ALA A 126 6.87 11.91 0.46
C ALA A 126 5.71 12.87 0.76
N PRO A 127 5.93 14.19 0.65
CA PRO A 127 4.96 15.21 1.10
C PRO A 127 3.66 15.22 0.29
N GLN A 128 3.63 14.65 -0.91
CA GLN A 128 2.46 14.61 -1.79
C GLN A 128 1.66 13.29 -1.65
N VAL A 129 2.13 12.35 -0.81
CA VAL A 129 1.41 11.10 -0.55
C VAL A 129 0.13 11.37 0.22
N LYS A 130 -0.94 10.70 -0.20
CA LYS A 130 -2.22 10.67 0.49
C LYS A 130 -2.46 9.28 1.07
N LEU A 131 -3.09 9.23 2.23
CA LEU A 131 -3.50 8.00 2.89
C LEU A 131 -5.02 7.97 2.98
N ASP A 132 -5.62 6.91 2.45
CA ASP A 132 -7.05 6.62 2.52
C ASP A 132 -7.20 5.33 3.33
N VAL A 133 -7.73 5.46 4.55
CA VAL A 133 -7.83 4.33 5.48
C VAL A 133 -9.28 3.92 5.64
N ILE A 134 -9.58 2.68 5.33
CA ILE A 134 -10.91 2.09 5.46
C ILE A 134 -10.93 0.97 6.49
N GLY A 135 -12.11 0.66 7.02
CA GLY A 135 -12.30 -0.47 7.92
C GLY A 135 -12.10 -1.81 7.22
N LEU A 136 -11.71 -2.82 7.99
CA LEU A 136 -11.65 -4.20 7.51
C LEU A 136 -13.05 -4.69 7.16
N ASN A 137 -13.21 -5.33 6.00
CA ASN A 137 -14.47 -5.90 5.52
C ASN A 137 -14.25 -7.27 4.83
N GLY A 138 -15.34 -7.94 4.44
CA GLY A 138 -15.29 -9.26 3.83
C GLY A 138 -14.69 -9.30 2.43
N ASP A 139 -14.69 -8.19 1.71
CA ASP A 139 -14.21 -8.09 0.33
C ASP A 139 -12.70 -7.77 0.27
N LEU A 140 -12.04 -7.70 1.44
CA LEU A 140 -10.65 -7.30 1.61
C LEU A 140 -9.69 -7.96 0.61
N PHE A 141 -9.74 -9.28 0.47
CA PHE A 141 -8.83 -10.01 -0.40
C PHE A 141 -9.11 -9.78 -1.88
N GLU A 142 -10.38 -9.60 -2.23
CA GLU A 142 -10.78 -9.22 -3.59
C GLU A 142 -10.34 -7.79 -3.91
N ASP A 143 -10.46 -6.87 -2.96
CA ASP A 143 -10.02 -5.49 -3.10
C ASP A 143 -8.49 -5.39 -3.27
N LEU A 144 -7.72 -6.21 -2.54
CA LEU A 144 -6.27 -6.32 -2.73
C LEU A 144 -5.92 -6.90 -4.10
N ARG A 145 -6.62 -7.95 -4.55
CA ARG A 145 -6.41 -8.58 -5.88
C ARG A 145 -6.68 -7.61 -7.01
N ASN A 146 -7.74 -6.82 -6.91
CA ASN A 146 -8.18 -5.88 -7.95
C ASN A 146 -7.50 -4.50 -7.86
N GLY A 147 -6.57 -4.29 -6.90
CA GLY A 147 -5.86 -3.02 -6.70
C GLY A 147 -6.76 -1.89 -6.20
N ARG A 148 -7.94 -2.19 -5.65
CA ARG A 148 -8.78 -1.22 -4.92
C ARG A 148 -8.18 -0.88 -3.57
N LEU A 149 -7.41 -1.81 -3.00
CA LEU A 149 -6.55 -1.63 -1.82
C LEU A 149 -5.09 -1.90 -2.19
N ASP A 150 -4.19 -1.14 -1.62
CA ASP A 150 -2.75 -1.36 -1.75
C ASP A 150 -2.23 -2.36 -0.72
N LEU A 151 -2.71 -2.26 0.51
CA LEU A 151 -2.35 -3.14 1.63
C LEU A 151 -3.43 -3.17 2.71
N ALA A 152 -3.33 -4.16 3.59
CA ALA A 152 -4.16 -4.23 4.78
C ALA A 152 -3.34 -4.59 6.02
N MET A 153 -3.70 -4.02 7.16
CA MET A 153 -3.21 -4.43 8.47
C MET A 153 -4.11 -5.55 8.99
N PHE A 154 -3.63 -6.79 8.88
CA PHE A 154 -4.45 -7.96 9.07
C PHE A 154 -3.82 -8.95 10.05
N PRO A 155 -4.43 -9.17 11.24
CA PRO A 155 -3.88 -10.02 12.28
C PRO A 155 -4.36 -11.47 12.21
N PHE A 156 -5.15 -11.86 11.20
CA PHE A 156 -5.83 -13.15 11.19
C PHE A 156 -5.22 -14.14 10.19
N ASP A 157 -5.45 -15.43 10.42
CA ASP A 157 -5.16 -16.53 9.52
C ASP A 157 -6.49 -17.24 9.12
N PRO A 158 -6.54 -17.93 7.99
CA PRO A 158 -5.48 -18.07 6.99
C PRO A 158 -5.37 -16.85 6.07
N ILE A 159 -4.14 -16.59 5.59
CA ILE A 159 -3.88 -15.63 4.52
C ILE A 159 -3.93 -16.38 3.19
N PRO A 160 -4.64 -15.89 2.15
CA PRO A 160 -4.64 -16.50 0.83
C PRO A 160 -3.23 -16.63 0.24
N PRO A 161 -2.92 -17.70 -0.50
CA PRO A 161 -1.56 -17.95 -1.02
C PRO A 161 -1.06 -16.90 -2.01
N GLU A 162 -1.98 -16.20 -2.68
CA GLU A 162 -1.67 -15.07 -3.57
C GLU A 162 -1.34 -13.78 -2.82
N CYS A 163 -1.52 -13.73 -1.50
CA CYS A 163 -1.13 -12.61 -0.67
C CYS A 163 0.27 -12.81 -0.09
N ARG A 164 0.99 -11.72 0.05
CA ARG A 164 2.26 -11.63 0.75
C ARG A 164 2.06 -10.92 2.07
N SER A 165 2.87 -11.23 3.05
CA SER A 165 2.79 -10.60 4.37
C SER A 165 4.15 -10.32 4.96
N VAL A 166 4.17 -9.35 5.86
CA VAL A 166 5.30 -9.08 6.74
C VAL A 166 4.80 -8.77 8.15
N VAL A 167 5.42 -9.40 9.15
CA VAL A 167 5.13 -9.11 10.55
C VAL A 167 5.70 -7.75 10.90
N LEU A 168 4.88 -6.87 11.46
CA LEU A 168 5.28 -5.56 11.96
C LEU A 168 5.69 -5.64 13.44
N VAL A 169 4.88 -6.34 14.23
CA VAL A 169 5.06 -6.48 15.68
C VAL A 169 4.48 -7.81 16.13
N ASP A 170 5.16 -8.41 17.10
CA ASP A 170 4.67 -9.53 17.91
C ASP A 170 4.65 -9.06 19.38
N GLU A 171 3.54 -8.49 19.80
CA GLU A 171 3.35 -7.97 21.14
C GLU A 171 2.11 -8.59 21.78
N PRO A 172 2.10 -8.77 23.11
CA PRO A 172 0.94 -9.26 23.82
C PRO A 172 -0.18 -8.21 23.86
N ASP A 173 -1.38 -8.68 24.07
CA ASP A 173 -2.48 -7.85 24.54
C ASP A 173 -2.38 -7.66 26.04
N VAL A 174 -2.95 -6.57 26.53
CA VAL A 174 -3.04 -6.21 27.96
C VAL A 174 -4.46 -5.90 28.33
N LEU A 175 -4.75 -5.87 29.62
CA LEU A 175 -6.00 -5.40 30.17
C LEU A 175 -5.89 -3.90 30.47
N LEU A 176 -6.80 -3.11 29.92
CA LEU A 176 -6.92 -1.69 30.21
C LEU A 176 -8.09 -1.48 31.16
N VAL A 177 -7.85 -0.77 32.24
CA VAL A 177 -8.81 -0.46 33.30
C VAL A 177 -8.71 1.03 33.69
N LYS A 178 -9.73 1.60 34.31
CA LYS A 178 -9.63 2.96 34.87
C LYS A 178 -8.65 3.00 36.02
N LYS A 179 -8.07 4.15 36.27
CA LYS A 179 -7.22 4.38 37.44
C LYS A 179 -7.97 4.11 38.76
N GLY A 180 -7.34 3.33 39.63
CA GLY A 180 -7.96 2.94 40.92
C GLY A 180 -8.99 1.81 40.80
N HIS A 181 -9.07 1.11 39.66
CA HIS A 181 -9.91 -0.08 39.50
C HIS A 181 -9.50 -1.17 40.50
N PRO A 182 -10.46 -1.94 41.08
CA PRO A 182 -10.15 -2.95 42.09
C PRO A 182 -9.11 -4.01 41.63
N LEU A 183 -9.08 -4.35 40.34
CA LEU A 183 -8.06 -5.27 39.75
C LEU A 183 -6.63 -4.77 39.96
N VAL A 184 -6.41 -3.47 40.08
CA VAL A 184 -5.10 -2.89 40.35
C VAL A 184 -4.60 -3.27 41.75
N ALA A 185 -5.49 -3.24 42.77
CA ALA A 185 -5.16 -3.68 44.10
C ALA A 185 -4.89 -5.20 44.18
N ILE A 186 -5.74 -5.99 43.50
CA ILE A 186 -5.57 -7.44 43.40
C ILE A 186 -4.22 -7.79 42.75
N TYR A 187 -3.88 -7.12 41.66
CA TYR A 187 -2.60 -7.35 40.96
C TYR A 187 -1.39 -6.95 41.83
N LYS A 188 -1.49 -5.84 42.57
CA LYS A 188 -0.41 -5.40 43.50
C LYS A 188 -0.21 -6.38 44.66
N GLU A 189 -1.28 -7.01 45.14
CA GLU A 189 -1.23 -7.97 46.23
C GLU A 189 -0.72 -9.34 45.78
N LYS A 190 -1.25 -9.87 44.63
CA LYS A 190 -1.00 -11.24 44.19
C LYS A 190 0.20 -11.34 43.23
N GLY A 191 0.62 -10.25 42.58
CA GLY A 191 1.62 -10.23 41.50
C GLY A 191 1.08 -10.69 40.12
N GLU A 192 -0.12 -11.29 40.10
CA GLU A 192 -0.79 -11.76 38.88
C GLU A 192 -2.31 -11.67 39.02
N LEU A 193 -3.01 -11.67 37.88
CA LEU A 193 -4.47 -11.78 37.82
C LEU A 193 -4.86 -13.18 37.37
N SER A 194 -5.90 -13.75 37.99
CA SER A 194 -6.56 -14.93 37.50
C SER A 194 -7.67 -14.58 36.50
N LEU A 195 -8.08 -15.57 35.70
CA LEU A 195 -9.24 -15.40 34.82
C LEU A 195 -10.50 -15.05 35.61
N SER A 196 -10.71 -15.64 36.78
CA SER A 196 -11.86 -15.37 37.66
C SER A 196 -11.85 -13.94 38.21
N ASP A 197 -10.67 -13.38 38.53
CA ASP A 197 -10.57 -11.97 38.96
C ASP A 197 -11.10 -11.04 37.86
N ILE A 198 -10.74 -11.29 36.59
CA ILE A 198 -11.17 -10.46 35.45
C ILE A 198 -12.66 -10.69 35.13
N GLN A 199 -13.14 -11.92 35.22
CA GLN A 199 -14.54 -12.28 34.93
C GLN A 199 -15.56 -11.69 35.91
N ALA A 200 -15.11 -11.27 37.07
CA ALA A 200 -15.94 -10.59 38.05
C ALA A 200 -16.43 -9.19 37.62
N TYR A 201 -15.82 -8.62 36.57
CA TYR A 201 -16.11 -7.27 36.08
C TYR A 201 -16.72 -7.28 34.67
N PRO A 202 -17.53 -6.24 34.37
CA PRO A 202 -18.03 -6.04 33.00
C PRO A 202 -16.90 -5.95 31.98
N LYS A 203 -17.18 -6.39 30.74
CA LYS A 203 -16.18 -6.38 29.65
C LYS A 203 -16.68 -5.57 28.47
N VAL A 204 -15.80 -4.80 27.89
CA VAL A 204 -15.99 -4.25 26.54
C VAL A 204 -15.33 -5.21 25.55
N LYS A 205 -16.14 -5.89 24.78
CA LYS A 205 -15.68 -6.80 23.71
C LYS A 205 -15.50 -6.04 22.41
N ILE A 206 -14.32 -6.18 21.81
CA ILE A 206 -14.08 -5.65 20.46
C ILE A 206 -14.42 -6.72 19.44
N SER A 207 -15.42 -6.47 18.62
CA SER A 207 -15.88 -7.36 17.55
C SER A 207 -15.82 -6.64 16.20
N ASN A 208 -14.64 -6.65 15.60
CA ASN A 208 -14.37 -5.99 14.32
C ASN A 208 -14.35 -6.94 13.12
N VAL A 209 -14.66 -8.22 13.33
CA VAL A 209 -14.87 -9.18 12.26
C VAL A 209 -16.34 -9.13 11.83
N THR A 210 -16.57 -8.57 10.66
CA THR A 210 -17.91 -8.55 10.05
C THR A 210 -18.30 -9.92 9.53
N HIS A 211 -19.60 -10.17 9.39
CA HIS A 211 -20.16 -11.45 8.91
C HIS A 211 -19.72 -11.85 7.48
N ASN A 212 -19.07 -10.95 6.74
CA ASN A 212 -18.67 -11.17 5.35
C ASN A 212 -17.29 -11.82 5.17
N PHE A 213 -16.52 -12.02 6.24
CA PHE A 213 -15.26 -12.77 6.14
C PHE A 213 -15.49 -14.26 5.92
N SER A 214 -14.50 -14.93 5.32
CA SER A 214 -14.57 -16.38 5.14
C SER A 214 -14.79 -17.10 6.47
N ALA A 215 -15.48 -18.24 6.44
CA ALA A 215 -15.75 -19.04 7.63
C ALA A 215 -14.45 -19.45 8.37
N ALA A 216 -13.32 -19.56 7.67
CA ALA A 216 -12.03 -19.85 8.27
C ALA A 216 -11.53 -18.68 9.12
N VAL A 217 -11.55 -17.46 8.58
CA VAL A 217 -11.16 -16.23 9.32
C VAL A 217 -12.09 -16.01 10.51
N VAL A 218 -13.41 -16.20 10.32
CA VAL A 218 -14.38 -16.07 11.41
C VAL A 218 -14.11 -17.09 12.52
N ARG A 219 -13.84 -18.35 12.19
CA ARG A 219 -13.51 -19.39 13.19
C ARG A 219 -12.19 -19.09 13.91
N TYR A 220 -11.16 -18.67 13.18
CA TYR A 220 -9.88 -18.28 13.79
C TYR A 220 -10.07 -17.11 14.75
N HIS A 221 -10.78 -16.07 14.35
CA HIS A 221 -11.11 -14.95 15.23
C HIS A 221 -11.93 -15.41 16.44
N ALA A 222 -12.93 -16.27 16.25
CA ALA A 222 -13.72 -16.81 17.35
C ALA A 222 -12.88 -17.62 18.33
N SER A 223 -11.90 -18.41 17.86
CA SER A 223 -10.98 -19.14 18.73
C SER A 223 -10.10 -18.21 19.57
N LEU A 224 -9.62 -17.10 18.99
CA LEU A 224 -8.87 -16.09 19.72
C LEU A 224 -9.71 -15.37 20.78
N MET A 225 -11.01 -15.22 20.53
CA MET A 225 -11.98 -14.53 21.38
C MET A 225 -12.78 -15.49 22.27
N ALA A 226 -12.48 -16.78 22.27
CA ALA A 226 -13.28 -17.80 22.97
C ALA A 226 -13.42 -17.51 24.49
N HIS A 227 -12.38 -16.92 25.09
CA HIS A 227 -12.38 -16.54 26.50
C HIS A 227 -13.02 -15.16 26.76
N GLU A 228 -13.37 -14.43 25.70
CA GLU A 228 -14.00 -13.09 25.80
C GLU A 228 -15.53 -13.14 25.66
N SER A 229 -16.08 -14.29 25.24
CA SER A 229 -17.51 -14.38 24.88
C SER A 229 -18.46 -14.39 26.08
N ASP A 230 -18.00 -14.84 27.25
CA ASP A 230 -18.84 -14.93 28.44
C ASP A 230 -18.82 -13.62 29.25
N GLY A 231 -20.01 -13.01 29.38
CA GLY A 231 -20.22 -11.83 30.24
C GLY A 231 -19.84 -10.48 29.63
N ALA A 232 -19.74 -10.36 28.29
CA ALA A 232 -19.53 -9.04 27.67
C ALA A 232 -20.78 -8.17 27.86
N SER A 233 -20.60 -7.00 28.47
CA SER A 233 -21.68 -6.02 28.68
C SER A 233 -21.90 -5.14 27.45
N ILE A 234 -20.84 -4.91 26.65
CA ILE A 234 -20.86 -4.11 25.43
C ILE A 234 -20.01 -4.83 24.38
N SER A 235 -20.51 -4.90 23.16
CA SER A 235 -19.73 -5.35 21.99
C SER A 235 -19.71 -4.25 20.94
N MET A 236 -18.51 -3.85 20.46
CA MET A 236 -18.36 -2.80 19.46
C MET A 236 -17.15 -3.06 18.54
N PRO A 237 -17.13 -2.49 17.33
CA PRO A 237 -15.99 -2.69 16.39
C PRO A 237 -14.84 -1.69 16.59
N TYR A 238 -14.89 -0.83 17.61
CA TYR A 238 -13.97 0.31 17.78
C TYR A 238 -13.11 0.15 19.01
N PHE A 239 -11.81 -0.09 18.83
CA PHE A 239 -10.83 -0.17 19.92
C PHE A 239 -10.64 1.15 20.64
N LEU A 240 -10.63 2.28 19.91
CA LEU A 240 -10.33 3.58 20.50
C LEU A 240 -11.53 4.23 21.19
N ALA A 241 -12.73 3.73 20.99
CA ALA A 241 -13.91 4.13 21.73
C ALA A 241 -14.05 3.38 23.07
N ALA A 242 -13.55 2.15 23.16
CA ALA A 242 -13.67 1.31 24.34
C ALA A 242 -13.07 1.94 25.63
N PRO A 243 -11.92 2.63 25.60
CA PRO A 243 -11.36 3.31 26.79
C PRO A 243 -12.33 4.27 27.49
N TRP A 244 -13.20 4.94 26.75
CA TRP A 244 -14.20 5.86 27.34
C TRP A 244 -15.25 5.11 28.14
N MET A 245 -15.64 3.91 27.72
CA MET A 245 -16.55 3.06 28.50
C MET A 245 -15.87 2.56 29.79
N VAL A 246 -14.57 2.25 29.69
CA VAL A 246 -13.77 1.82 30.85
C VAL A 246 -13.63 2.94 31.87
N LEU A 247 -13.46 4.18 31.44
CA LEU A 247 -13.32 5.35 32.36
C LEU A 247 -14.55 5.58 33.21
N GLU A 248 -15.73 5.38 32.63
CA GLU A 248 -17.02 5.70 33.32
C GLU A 248 -17.59 4.51 34.11
N THR A 249 -16.94 3.34 34.04
CA THR A 249 -17.48 2.12 34.64
C THR A 249 -16.41 1.28 35.35
N GLU A 250 -16.78 0.10 35.86
CA GLU A 250 -15.83 -0.94 36.29
C GLU A 250 -15.55 -1.94 35.13
N ALA A 251 -15.78 -1.56 33.88
CA ALA A 251 -15.52 -2.43 32.76
C ALA A 251 -14.03 -2.52 32.45
N THR A 252 -13.64 -3.64 31.87
CA THR A 252 -12.30 -3.90 31.37
C THR A 252 -12.30 -4.04 29.85
N VAL A 253 -11.20 -3.71 29.21
CA VAL A 253 -11.02 -3.99 27.77
C VAL A 253 -9.64 -4.57 27.50
N LYS A 254 -9.59 -5.56 26.62
CA LYS A 254 -8.35 -6.12 26.10
C LYS A 254 -7.88 -5.32 24.89
N ILE A 255 -6.66 -4.86 24.91
CA ILE A 255 -6.07 -4.02 23.86
C ILE A 255 -4.59 -4.35 23.69
N LEU A 256 -4.03 -4.06 22.52
CA LEU A 256 -2.59 -4.17 22.25
C LEU A 256 -1.80 -3.33 23.28
N GLU A 257 -0.76 -3.92 23.89
CA GLU A 257 0.02 -3.31 24.97
C GLU A 257 0.49 -1.88 24.64
N LYS A 258 1.09 -1.71 23.48
CA LYS A 258 1.56 -0.43 22.95
C LYS A 258 0.47 0.65 22.94
N ASN A 259 -0.73 0.30 22.51
CA ASN A 259 -1.85 1.21 22.48
C ASN A 259 -2.39 1.49 23.87
N GLY A 260 -2.46 0.48 24.73
CA GLY A 260 -2.84 0.64 26.14
C GLY A 260 -1.89 1.60 26.86
N ARG A 261 -0.58 1.41 26.71
CA ARG A 261 0.44 2.31 27.29
C ARG A 261 0.37 3.72 26.74
N LEU A 262 0.12 3.88 25.42
CA LEU A 262 -0.06 5.19 24.80
C LEU A 262 -1.29 5.90 25.38
N LEU A 263 -2.42 5.23 25.46
CA LEU A 263 -3.66 5.80 25.99
C LEU A 263 -3.54 6.17 27.47
N ALA A 264 -2.86 5.35 28.29
CA ALA A 264 -2.63 5.63 29.72
C ALA A 264 -1.73 6.86 29.98
N ARG A 265 -1.01 7.38 28.96
CA ARG A 265 -0.27 8.66 29.07
C ARG A 265 -1.20 9.88 29.03
N TYR A 266 -2.35 9.76 28.39
CA TYR A 266 -3.27 10.87 28.16
C TYR A 266 -4.59 10.75 28.93
N LEU A 267 -4.95 9.55 29.35
CA LEU A 267 -6.21 9.25 30.05
C LEU A 267 -5.90 8.62 31.41
N PRO A 268 -6.78 8.78 32.39
CA PRO A 268 -6.63 8.19 33.72
C PRO A 268 -6.91 6.68 33.71
N LEU A 269 -6.08 5.95 32.98
CA LEU A 269 -6.13 4.50 32.78
C LEU A 269 -4.91 3.82 33.37
N GLU A 270 -5.04 2.55 33.71
CA GLU A 270 -3.96 1.67 34.11
C GLU A 270 -3.93 0.43 33.19
N VAL A 271 -2.71 -0.03 32.92
CA VAL A 271 -2.43 -1.19 32.08
C VAL A 271 -2.01 -2.34 32.98
N LEU A 272 -2.73 -3.45 32.93
CA LEU A 272 -2.44 -4.66 33.67
C LEU A 272 -2.08 -5.80 32.71
N PRO A 273 -1.13 -6.67 33.07
CA PRO A 273 -0.85 -7.84 32.27
C PRO A 273 -2.03 -8.81 32.30
N LEU A 274 -2.26 -9.48 31.18
CA LEU A 274 -3.23 -10.57 31.14
C LEU A 274 -2.62 -11.86 31.71
N PRO A 275 -3.46 -12.73 32.34
CA PRO A 275 -3.04 -14.06 32.70
C PRO A 275 -2.48 -14.82 31.49
N PRO A 276 -1.44 -15.67 31.66
CA PRO A 276 -0.86 -16.44 30.55
C PRO A 276 -1.88 -17.30 29.79
N SER A 277 -2.94 -17.73 30.45
CA SER A 277 -4.03 -18.52 29.85
C SER A 277 -4.85 -17.77 28.78
N ILE A 278 -4.84 -16.42 28.81
CA ILE A 278 -5.57 -15.56 27.88
C ILE A 278 -4.70 -14.47 27.25
N ALA A 279 -3.44 -14.38 27.66
CA ALA A 279 -2.45 -13.53 27.01
C ALA A 279 -2.06 -14.15 25.67
N GLY A 280 -2.78 -13.81 24.61
CA GLY A 280 -2.43 -14.22 23.26
C GLY A 280 -1.26 -13.40 22.74
N HIS A 281 -0.29 -14.07 22.09
CA HIS A 281 0.66 -13.40 21.21
C HIS A 281 0.06 -13.41 19.80
N TYR A 282 -0.10 -12.25 19.23
CA TYR A 282 -0.65 -12.12 17.88
C TYR A 282 0.35 -11.40 17.00
N GLU A 283 0.78 -12.08 15.96
CA GLU A 283 1.55 -11.43 14.90
C GLU A 283 0.68 -10.36 14.23
N ARG A 284 1.03 -9.12 14.45
CA ARG A 284 0.43 -7.99 13.73
C ARG A 284 1.18 -7.80 12.43
N ARG A 285 0.53 -8.10 11.32
CA ARG A 285 1.16 -8.09 9.99
C ARG A 285 0.45 -7.13 9.04
N VAL A 286 1.19 -6.70 8.05
CA VAL A 286 0.66 -6.07 6.85
C VAL A 286 0.64 -7.10 5.74
N ILE A 287 -0.44 -7.12 4.96
CA ILE A 287 -0.61 -8.00 3.81
C ILE A 287 -0.87 -7.18 2.55
N TRP A 288 -0.47 -7.71 1.40
CA TRP A 288 -0.73 -7.16 0.07
C TRP A 288 -0.84 -8.28 -0.94
N HIS A 289 -1.44 -8.04 -2.09
CA HIS A 289 -1.50 -9.03 -3.16
C HIS A 289 -0.17 -9.12 -3.91
N GLU A 290 0.25 -10.31 -4.35
CA GLU A 290 1.56 -10.54 -4.97
C GLU A 290 1.80 -9.73 -6.25
N ASN A 291 0.75 -9.38 -7.02
CA ASN A 291 0.88 -8.53 -8.21
C ASN A 291 1.46 -7.14 -7.90
N ALA A 292 1.31 -6.64 -6.66
CA ALA A 292 1.87 -5.38 -6.22
C ALA A 292 3.29 -5.50 -5.62
N SER A 293 3.85 -6.71 -5.51
CA SER A 293 5.17 -6.93 -4.91
C SER A 293 6.32 -6.28 -5.69
N GLY A 294 6.13 -6.03 -6.98
CA GLY A 294 7.06 -5.29 -7.83
C GLY A 294 7.03 -3.77 -7.67
N ASP A 295 5.99 -3.22 -7.04
CA ASP A 295 5.79 -1.79 -6.89
C ASP A 295 6.80 -1.16 -5.89
N PRO A 296 7.72 -0.29 -6.35
CA PRO A 296 8.72 0.30 -5.48
C PRO A 296 8.11 1.24 -4.43
N ALA A 297 7.00 1.91 -4.73
CA ALA A 297 6.32 2.78 -3.79
C ALA A 297 5.68 1.99 -2.64
N LEU A 298 5.05 0.84 -2.94
CA LEU A 298 4.50 -0.03 -1.91
C LEU A 298 5.61 -0.63 -1.03
N ARG A 299 6.71 -1.08 -1.62
CA ARG A 299 7.86 -1.60 -0.86
C ARG A 299 8.45 -0.54 0.07
N TRP A 300 8.62 0.68 -0.42
CA TRP A 300 9.06 1.80 0.41
C TRP A 300 8.09 2.07 1.57
N PHE A 301 6.79 2.10 1.29
CA PHE A 301 5.76 2.34 2.31
C PHE A 301 5.79 1.28 3.42
N ILE A 302 5.87 0.00 3.06
CA ILE A 302 6.00 -1.12 4.00
C ILE A 302 7.29 -0.99 4.83
N ALA A 303 8.40 -0.58 4.21
CA ALA A 303 9.66 -0.34 4.91
C ALA A 303 9.54 0.79 5.95
N MET A 304 8.79 1.86 5.65
CA MET A 304 8.50 2.94 6.60
C MET A 304 7.70 2.45 7.81
N LEU A 305 6.68 1.62 7.59
CA LEU A 305 5.92 1.01 8.67
C LEU A 305 6.82 0.16 9.58
N ARG A 306 7.64 -0.73 9.00
CA ARG A 306 8.56 -1.59 9.75
C ARG A 306 9.57 -0.80 10.57
N ALA A 307 10.25 0.17 9.96
CA ALA A 307 11.25 0.99 10.64
C ALA A 307 10.65 1.71 11.84
N SER A 308 9.44 2.26 11.72
CA SER A 308 8.76 2.94 12.81
C SER A 308 8.37 2.00 13.96
N CYS A 309 8.02 0.76 13.66
CA CYS A 309 7.73 -0.25 14.68
C CYS A 309 9.00 -0.66 15.44
N GLN A 310 10.12 -0.84 14.75
CA GLN A 310 11.41 -1.24 15.35
C GLN A 310 11.97 -0.16 16.28
N GLU A 311 11.91 1.12 15.88
CA GLU A 311 12.37 2.23 16.72
C GLU A 311 11.58 2.35 18.02
N GLN A 312 10.27 2.11 17.97
CA GLN A 312 9.44 2.16 19.17
C GLN A 312 9.72 0.99 20.12
N ALA A 313 10.00 -0.20 19.61
CA ALA A 313 10.39 -1.33 20.43
C ALA A 313 11.69 -1.04 21.20
N GLN A 314 12.67 -0.37 20.59
CA GLN A 314 13.92 0.03 21.23
C GLN A 314 13.75 1.13 22.29
N GLN A 315 12.72 1.99 22.17
CA GLN A 315 12.46 3.06 23.14
C GLN A 315 11.63 2.59 24.35
N SER A 316 11.08 1.39 24.28
CA SER A 316 10.23 0.80 25.34
C SER A 316 11.01 -0.19 26.23
N THR A 317 12.26 -0.47 25.88
CA THR A 317 13.23 -1.26 26.68
C THR A 317 14.11 -0.35 27.48
#